data_56c1bc812c623294d27d6e985bb11487
#
_entry.id   56c1bc812c623294d27d6e985bb11487
#
_cell.length_a   1.000
_cell.length_b   1.000
_cell.length_c   1.000
_cell.angle_alpha   90.00
_cell.angle_beta   90.00
_cell.angle_gamma   90.00
#
_symmetry.space_group_name_H-M   'P 1'
#
loop_
_entity.id
_entity.type
_entity.pdbx_description
1 polymer ?
#
loop_
_entity_poly.entity_id
_entity_poly.type
_entity_poly.pdbx_seq_one_letter_code
_entity_poly.pdbx_strand_id
1 'polypeptide(L)'
;ALVKAIAKACTHTRYAYENMLASLSQYTKRELCHLMGAGYAGFLEENCDLDIKCPVLILVGERDEMGKVKQYCSAWQENTGYPLHMIKGAAHNSNVDNYEQVNMEIEEFTEALPE
;
A
#
# COMPACT_ATOMS: atom_id res chain seq x y z
N ALA A 1 -6.40 3.95 -21.59
CA ALA A 1 -5.57 2.73 -21.48
C ALA A 1 -4.76 2.72 -20.17
N LEU A 2 -3.94 3.76 -19.89
CA LEU A 2 -3.02 3.80 -18.72
C LEU A 2 -3.73 3.61 -17.38
N VAL A 3 -4.77 4.40 -17.10
CA VAL A 3 -5.54 4.34 -15.83
C VAL A 3 -6.10 2.95 -15.56
N LYS A 4 -6.64 2.31 -16.61
CA LYS A 4 -7.16 0.94 -16.50
C LYS A 4 -6.07 -0.08 -16.17
N ALA A 5 -4.89 0.09 -16.76
CA ALA A 5 -3.75 -0.79 -16.48
C ALA A 5 -3.25 -0.63 -15.05
N ILE A 6 -3.13 0.60 -14.55
CA ILE A 6 -2.75 0.88 -13.16
C ILE A 6 -3.79 0.31 -12.20
N ALA A 7 -5.08 0.61 -12.40
CA ALA A 7 -6.14 0.09 -11.54
C ALA A 7 -6.12 -1.44 -11.48
N LYS A 8 -5.95 -2.11 -12.64
CA LYS A 8 -5.88 -3.58 -12.70
C LYS A 8 -4.64 -4.16 -11.99
N ALA A 9 -3.50 -3.48 -12.07
CA ALA A 9 -2.27 -3.93 -11.42
C ALA A 9 -2.31 -3.78 -9.90
N CYS A 10 -3.00 -2.76 -9.41
CA CYS A 10 -3.03 -2.41 -7.98
C CYS A 10 -4.17 -3.06 -7.20
N THR A 11 -5.15 -3.69 -7.85
CA THR A 11 -6.36 -4.18 -7.19
C THR A 11 -6.66 -5.62 -7.58
N HIS A 12 -7.34 -6.34 -6.67
CA HIS A 12 -7.78 -7.71 -6.90
C HIS A 12 -9.31 -7.82 -7.05
N THR A 13 -10.06 -7.10 -6.23
CA THR A 13 -11.52 -7.15 -6.25
C THR A 13 -12.09 -6.18 -7.30
N ARG A 14 -13.29 -6.51 -7.79
CA ARG A 14 -14.01 -5.63 -8.71
C ARG A 14 -14.30 -4.26 -8.08
N TYR A 15 -14.70 -4.26 -6.83
CA TYR A 15 -14.98 -3.03 -6.09
C TYR A 15 -13.76 -2.11 -6.00
N ALA A 16 -12.60 -2.66 -5.60
CA ALA A 16 -11.35 -1.90 -5.53
C ALA A 16 -10.92 -1.37 -6.90
N TYR A 17 -11.08 -2.19 -7.96
CA TYR A 17 -10.79 -1.75 -9.33
C TYR A 17 -11.65 -0.56 -9.75
N GLU A 18 -12.98 -0.65 -9.55
CA GLU A 18 -13.91 0.42 -9.92
C GLU A 18 -13.63 1.70 -9.11
N ASN A 19 -13.34 1.57 -7.82
CA ASN A 19 -12.97 2.68 -6.95
C ASN A 19 -11.68 3.37 -7.40
N MET A 20 -10.62 2.62 -7.63
CA MET A 20 -9.35 3.17 -8.11
C MET A 20 -9.48 3.78 -9.50
N LEU A 21 -10.23 3.14 -10.40
CA LEU A 21 -10.49 3.67 -11.73
C LEU A 21 -11.21 5.02 -11.67
N ALA A 22 -12.22 5.14 -10.82
CA ALA A 22 -12.96 6.39 -10.60
C ALA A 22 -12.04 7.49 -10.04
N SER A 23 -11.20 7.16 -9.08
CA SER A 23 -10.24 8.10 -8.49
C SER A 23 -9.20 8.58 -9.51
N LEU A 24 -8.57 7.67 -10.23
CA LEU A 24 -7.56 8.02 -11.23
C LEU A 24 -8.13 8.75 -12.44
N SER A 25 -9.40 8.49 -12.80
CA SER A 25 -10.07 9.14 -13.93
C SER A 25 -10.40 10.62 -13.72
N GLN A 26 -10.23 11.14 -12.51
CA GLN A 26 -10.38 12.56 -12.20
C GLN A 26 -9.20 13.39 -12.70
N TYR A 27 -8.10 12.75 -13.06
CA TYR A 27 -6.87 13.39 -13.50
C TYR A 27 -6.65 13.19 -14.99
N THR A 28 -6.08 14.19 -15.64
CA THR A 28 -5.55 14.04 -17.01
C THR A 28 -4.29 13.17 -17.00
N LYS A 29 -3.95 12.61 -18.16
CA LYS A 29 -2.69 11.85 -18.29
C LYS A 29 -1.47 12.68 -17.88
N ARG A 30 -1.45 13.99 -18.20
CA ARG A 30 -0.35 14.88 -17.87
C ARG A 30 -0.20 15.05 -16.36
N GLU A 31 -1.31 15.25 -15.65
CA GLU A 31 -1.31 15.37 -14.18
C GLU A 31 -0.84 14.08 -13.52
N LEU A 32 -1.35 12.92 -13.95
CA LEU A 32 -0.89 11.63 -13.42
C LEU A 32 0.61 11.41 -13.64
N CYS A 33 1.11 11.69 -14.85
CA CYS A 33 2.53 11.55 -15.12
C CYS A 33 3.38 12.51 -14.27
N HIS A 34 2.89 13.73 -14.02
CA HIS A 34 3.57 14.70 -13.18
C HIS A 34 3.60 14.24 -11.72
N LEU A 35 2.45 13.82 -11.16
CA LEU A 35 2.35 13.32 -9.78
C LEU A 35 3.22 12.09 -9.55
N MET A 36 3.16 11.12 -10.46
CA MET A 36 3.99 9.91 -10.37
C MET A 36 5.48 10.26 -10.48
N GLY A 37 5.86 11.14 -11.41
CA GLY A 37 7.24 11.57 -11.58
C GLY A 37 7.78 12.28 -10.34
N ALA A 38 7.01 13.17 -9.73
CA ALA A 38 7.39 13.86 -8.50
C ALA A 38 7.53 12.87 -7.33
N GLY A 39 6.60 11.91 -7.21
CA GLY A 39 6.66 10.87 -6.17
C GLY A 39 7.90 9.98 -6.32
N TYR A 40 8.21 9.52 -7.52
CA TYR A 40 9.41 8.72 -7.76
C TYR A 40 10.71 9.50 -7.54
N ALA A 41 10.77 10.76 -7.96
CA ALA A 41 11.95 11.60 -7.73
C ALA A 41 12.20 11.78 -6.24
N GLY A 42 11.17 12.17 -5.47
CA GLY A 42 11.28 12.30 -4.01
C GLY A 42 11.69 11.00 -3.33
N PHE A 43 11.13 9.87 -3.74
CA PHE A 43 11.51 8.56 -3.20
C PHE A 43 13.00 8.23 -3.45
N LEU A 44 13.50 8.49 -4.66
CA LEU A 44 14.90 8.21 -5.00
C LEU A 44 15.90 9.13 -4.29
N GLU A 45 15.52 10.38 -4.06
CA GLU A 45 16.38 11.39 -3.43
C GLU A 45 16.40 11.27 -1.90
N GLU A 46 15.24 10.98 -1.30
CA GLU A 46 15.02 11.04 0.15
C GLU A 46 14.93 9.65 0.81
N ASN A 47 15.08 8.57 0.03
CA ASN A 47 14.96 7.22 0.57
C ASN A 47 16.14 6.87 1.46
N CYS A 48 15.90 6.90 2.76
CA CYS A 48 16.87 6.54 3.79
C CYS A 48 16.19 5.77 4.93
N ASP A 49 16.98 4.99 5.65
CA ASP A 49 16.50 4.30 6.84
C ASP A 49 16.18 5.33 7.94
N LEU A 50 14.95 5.29 8.43
CA LEU A 50 14.48 6.14 9.51
C LEU A 50 14.28 5.32 10.79
N ASP A 51 14.72 5.87 11.90
CA ASP A 51 14.41 5.36 13.24
C ASP A 51 13.03 5.88 13.66
N ILE A 52 12.00 5.08 13.40
CA ILE A 52 10.61 5.42 13.72
C ILE A 52 10.38 5.24 15.22
N LYS A 53 9.98 6.30 15.89
CA LYS A 53 9.83 6.34 17.36
C LYS A 53 8.41 6.03 17.85
N CYS A 54 7.46 5.83 16.96
CA CYS A 54 6.11 5.38 17.29
C CYS A 54 5.93 3.90 16.96
N PRO A 55 4.90 3.24 17.53
CA PRO A 55 4.53 1.89 17.15
C PRO A 55 4.23 1.78 15.66
N VAL A 56 4.64 0.68 15.04
CA VAL A 56 4.50 0.43 13.60
C VAL A 56 3.83 -0.91 13.36
N LEU A 57 2.84 -0.93 12.50
CA LEU A 57 2.22 -2.11 11.93
C LEU A 57 2.40 -2.09 10.41
N ILE A 58 2.95 -3.15 9.86
CA ILE A 58 3.11 -3.32 8.41
C ILE A 58 1.97 -4.19 7.89
N LEU A 59 1.20 -3.66 6.93
CA LEU A 59 0.16 -4.41 6.23
C LEU A 59 0.52 -4.55 4.76
N VAL A 60 0.41 -5.76 4.21
CA VAL A 60 0.69 -6.00 2.79
C VAL A 60 -0.32 -6.99 2.20
N GLY A 61 -0.77 -6.72 0.98
CA GLY A 61 -1.69 -7.62 0.29
C GLY A 61 -1.04 -8.95 -0.09
N GLU A 62 -1.73 -10.05 0.18
CA GLU A 62 -1.28 -11.41 -0.19
C GLU A 62 -0.95 -11.51 -1.68
N ARG A 63 -1.71 -10.83 -2.53
CA ARG A 63 -1.61 -10.80 -3.99
C ARG A 63 -0.92 -9.54 -4.53
N ASP A 64 -0.21 -8.81 -3.68
CA ASP A 64 0.55 -7.64 -4.12
C ASP A 64 1.74 -8.09 -4.98
N GLU A 65 1.67 -7.77 -6.27
CA GLU A 65 2.71 -8.04 -7.25
C GLU A 65 3.38 -6.75 -7.76
N MET A 66 3.11 -5.61 -7.09
CA MET A 66 3.71 -4.33 -7.44
C MET A 66 5.20 -4.30 -7.07
N GLY A 67 6.04 -4.39 -8.09
CA GLY A 67 7.49 -4.36 -7.91
C GLY A 67 7.98 -5.38 -6.89
N LYS A 68 8.68 -4.91 -5.86
CA LYS A 68 9.23 -5.74 -4.77
C LYS A 68 8.62 -5.43 -3.41
N VAL A 69 7.40 -4.89 -3.36
CA VAL A 69 6.78 -4.41 -2.11
C VAL A 69 6.75 -5.48 -1.03
N LYS A 70 6.30 -6.70 -1.33
CA LYS A 70 6.29 -7.80 -0.35
C LYS A 70 7.70 -8.13 0.18
N GLN A 71 8.70 -8.12 -0.69
CA GLN A 71 10.09 -8.38 -0.30
C GLN A 71 10.62 -7.27 0.63
N TYR A 72 10.30 -6.00 0.32
CA TYR A 72 10.69 -4.88 1.17
C TYR A 72 9.97 -4.90 2.52
N CYS A 73 8.68 -5.23 2.56
CA CYS A 73 7.95 -5.39 3.81
C CYS A 73 8.54 -6.51 4.68
N SER A 74 8.89 -7.65 4.10
CA SER A 74 9.55 -8.76 4.81
C SER A 74 10.92 -8.37 5.34
N ALA A 75 11.75 -7.73 4.52
CA ALA A 75 13.06 -7.24 4.95
C ALA A 75 12.94 -6.19 6.07
N TRP A 76 11.94 -5.32 5.98
CA TRP A 76 11.68 -4.34 7.03
C TRP A 76 11.28 -4.99 8.35
N GLN A 77 10.40 -5.98 8.32
CA GLN A 77 10.07 -6.80 9.49
C GLN A 77 11.33 -7.48 10.08
N GLU A 78 12.13 -8.13 9.24
CA GLU A 78 13.35 -8.82 9.67
C GLU A 78 14.36 -7.87 10.34
N ASN A 79 14.52 -6.67 9.81
CA ASN A 79 15.48 -5.69 10.31
C ASN A 79 15.01 -4.94 11.56
N THR A 80 13.71 -4.77 11.75
CA THR A 80 13.16 -3.91 12.80
C THR A 80 12.37 -4.65 13.88
N GLY A 81 11.88 -5.86 13.55
CA GLY A 81 10.95 -6.61 14.41
C GLY A 81 9.51 -6.07 14.39
N TYR A 82 9.18 -5.15 13.51
CA TYR A 82 7.81 -4.65 13.40
C TYR A 82 6.84 -5.75 12.96
N PRO A 83 5.64 -5.83 13.53
CA PRO A 83 4.65 -6.82 13.10
C PRO A 83 4.27 -6.60 11.62
N LEU A 84 4.21 -7.69 10.87
CA LEU A 84 3.81 -7.73 9.47
C LEU A 84 2.64 -8.68 9.30
N HIS A 85 1.51 -8.18 8.83
CA HIS A 85 0.32 -8.97 8.59
C HIS A 85 -0.06 -8.98 7.11
N MET A 86 -0.36 -10.18 6.60
CA MET A 86 -0.79 -10.40 5.22
C MET A 86 -2.30 -10.23 5.10
N ILE A 87 -2.74 -9.36 4.22
CA ILE A 87 -4.16 -9.13 3.95
C ILE A 87 -4.63 -10.10 2.86
N LYS A 88 -5.51 -11.03 3.26
CA LYS A 88 -5.99 -12.11 2.38
C LYS A 88 -6.73 -11.60 1.16
N GLY A 89 -6.41 -12.17 0.00
CA GLY A 89 -7.08 -11.88 -1.26
C GLY A 89 -6.93 -10.44 -1.75
N ALA A 90 -6.05 -9.65 -1.14
CA ALA A 90 -5.83 -8.25 -1.49
C ALA A 90 -4.55 -8.07 -2.31
N ALA A 91 -4.58 -7.14 -3.24
CA ALA A 91 -3.41 -6.68 -4.00
C ALA A 91 -2.79 -5.44 -3.35
N HIS A 92 -2.17 -4.57 -4.14
CA HIS A 92 -1.47 -3.38 -3.64
C HIS A 92 -2.40 -2.39 -2.91
N ASN A 93 -3.65 -2.25 -3.37
CA ASN A 93 -4.67 -1.44 -2.71
C ASN A 93 -5.45 -2.24 -1.65
N SER A 94 -4.72 -2.83 -0.71
CA SER A 94 -5.24 -3.79 0.26
C SER A 94 -6.36 -3.22 1.16
N ASN A 95 -6.28 -1.94 1.48
CA ASN A 95 -7.27 -1.24 2.30
C ASN A 95 -8.64 -1.05 1.61
N VAL A 96 -8.73 -1.33 0.31
CA VAL A 96 -10.01 -1.32 -0.43
C VAL A 96 -10.38 -2.73 -0.89
N ASP A 97 -9.39 -3.55 -1.23
CA ASP A 97 -9.62 -4.95 -1.62
C ASP A 97 -10.21 -5.79 -0.47
N ASN A 98 -9.73 -5.58 0.76
CA ASN A 98 -10.20 -6.25 1.96
C ASN A 98 -10.17 -5.29 3.16
N TYR A 99 -11.02 -4.28 3.10
CA TYR A 99 -11.13 -3.25 4.14
C TYR A 99 -11.53 -3.82 5.51
N GLU A 100 -12.31 -4.89 5.54
CA GLU A 100 -12.75 -5.53 6.78
C GLU A 100 -11.55 -6.06 7.57
N GLN A 101 -10.68 -6.83 6.91
CA GLN A 101 -9.47 -7.32 7.56
C GLN A 101 -8.51 -6.19 7.92
N VAL A 102 -8.30 -5.21 7.04
CA VAL A 102 -7.42 -4.06 7.33
C VAL A 102 -7.90 -3.29 8.56
N ASN A 103 -9.21 -3.02 8.65
CA ASN A 103 -9.77 -2.31 9.81
C ASN A 103 -9.61 -3.11 11.10
N MET A 104 -9.86 -4.42 11.06
CA MET A 104 -9.66 -5.32 12.20
C MET A 104 -8.19 -5.31 12.67
N GLU A 105 -7.25 -5.44 11.76
CA GLU A 105 -5.81 -5.42 12.08
C GLU A 105 -5.37 -4.08 12.72
N ILE A 106 -5.92 -2.96 12.23
CA ILE A 106 -5.65 -1.64 12.81
C ILE A 106 -6.26 -1.52 14.20
N GLU A 107 -7.50 -1.97 14.40
CA GLU A 107 -8.20 -1.95 15.67
C GLU A 107 -7.46 -2.77 16.72
N GLU A 108 -7.14 -4.03 16.43
CA GLU A 108 -6.38 -4.91 17.31
C GLU A 108 -5.01 -4.33 17.67
N PHE A 109 -4.30 -3.77 16.68
CA PHE A 109 -3.00 -3.14 16.89
C PHE A 109 -3.10 -1.93 17.81
N THR A 110 -4.08 -1.05 17.59
CA THR A 110 -4.25 0.16 18.41
C THR A 110 -4.70 -0.14 19.83
N GLU A 111 -5.57 -1.14 20.02
CA GLU A 111 -6.01 -1.60 21.34
C GLU A 111 -4.90 -2.24 22.18
N ALA A 112 -3.92 -2.86 21.51
CA ALA A 112 -2.76 -3.47 22.16
C ALA A 112 -1.67 -2.45 22.58
N LEU A 113 -1.79 -1.18 22.20
CA LEU A 113 -0.82 -0.15 22.59
C LEU A 113 -0.99 0.23 24.07
N PRO A 114 0.13 0.43 24.80
CA PRO A 114 0.07 0.95 26.15
C PRO A 114 -0.49 2.38 26.18
N GLU A 115 -1.26 2.69 27.22
CA GLU A 115 -1.75 4.05 27.49
C GLU A 115 -0.62 5.07 27.72
#